data_aec2ace19974fece2864502af3f46aa9
#
_entry.id   aec2ace19974fece2864502af3f46aa9
#
_cell.length_a   1.000
_cell.length_b   1.000
_cell.length_c   1.000
_cell.angle_alpha   90.00
_cell.angle_beta   90.00
_cell.angle_gamma   90.00
#
_symmetry.space_group_name_H-M   'P 1'
#
loop_
_entity.id
_entity.type
_entity.pdbx_description
1 polymer ?
#
loop_
_entity_poly.entity_id
_entity_poly.type
_entity_poly.pdbx_seq_one_letter_code
_entity_poly.pdbx_strand_id
1 'polypeptide(L)'
;ANGEGREYLIASLGSVNDEDVVSVLQDLLVGENFKEMRVVARSLSNSPAGQERLLDLCKTKKIPSQLEQDISILLSASVDPRIRSRAAKIIPLPPSLGGGALPSVNELASSRGDSKKGELVYLRACFPCHKAGDKGIDFGPALSEIGDKLAREAMYVSIISPSQAISF
;
A
#
# COMPACT_ATOMS: atom_id res chain seq x y z
N ALA A 1 22.55 -3.45 13.70
CA ALA A 1 21.14 -3.84 13.89
C ALA A 1 20.67 -4.47 12.59
N ASN A 2 20.09 -5.68 12.65
CA ASN A 2 19.57 -6.37 11.48
C ASN A 2 18.51 -5.49 10.81
N GLY A 3 18.46 -5.43 9.48
CA GLY A 3 17.55 -4.56 8.74
C GLY A 3 16.08 -4.70 9.13
N GLU A 4 15.64 -5.89 9.53
CA GLU A 4 14.29 -6.15 10.04
C GLU A 4 13.95 -5.35 11.31
N GLY A 5 14.86 -5.29 12.29
CA GLY A 5 14.63 -4.51 13.52
C GLY A 5 14.46 -3.02 13.25
N ARG A 6 15.15 -2.48 12.25
CA ARG A 6 15.03 -1.08 11.84
C ARG A 6 13.67 -0.81 11.17
N GLU A 7 13.19 -1.72 10.30
CA GLU A 7 11.88 -1.61 9.69
C GLU A 7 10.74 -1.62 10.71
N TYR A 8 10.83 -2.46 11.75
CA TYR A 8 9.87 -2.49 12.86
C TYR A 8 9.83 -1.18 13.65
N LEU A 9 11.00 -0.58 13.94
CA LEU A 9 11.07 0.72 14.60
C LEU A 9 10.42 1.82 13.75
N ILE A 10 10.73 1.87 12.46
CA ILE A 10 10.12 2.82 11.52
C ILE A 10 8.60 2.64 11.49
N ALA A 11 8.10 1.40 11.40
CA ALA A 11 6.68 1.11 11.39
C ALA A 11 5.98 1.54 12.68
N SER A 12 6.62 1.35 13.84
CA SER A 12 6.08 1.76 15.15
C SER A 12 5.94 3.28 15.27
N LEU A 13 6.86 4.05 14.70
CA LEU A 13 6.80 5.50 14.68
C LEU A 13 5.60 6.03 13.87
N GLY A 14 5.09 5.27 12.91
CA GLY A 14 3.99 5.69 12.06
C GLY A 14 2.67 5.97 12.79
N SER A 15 2.47 5.38 13.98
CA SER A 15 1.28 5.64 14.80
C SER A 15 1.38 6.92 15.64
N VAL A 16 2.55 7.55 15.70
CA VAL A 16 2.80 8.76 16.49
C VAL A 16 2.48 9.99 15.64
N ASN A 17 1.46 10.74 16.08
CA ASN A 17 1.05 11.97 15.39
C ASN A 17 1.80 13.18 15.98
N ASP A 18 3.09 13.27 15.66
CA ASP A 18 4.01 14.29 16.17
C ASP A 18 4.90 14.80 15.03
N GLU A 19 5.11 16.11 14.96
CA GLU A 19 5.88 16.76 13.88
C GLU A 19 7.37 16.40 13.89
N ASP A 20 7.96 16.19 15.05
CA ASP A 20 9.36 15.79 15.16
C ASP A 20 9.56 14.37 14.61
N VAL A 21 8.61 13.47 14.94
CA VAL A 21 8.60 12.11 14.40
C VAL A 21 8.40 12.13 12.88
N VAL A 22 7.45 12.93 12.38
CA VAL A 22 7.20 13.10 10.94
C VAL A 22 8.45 13.64 10.23
N SER A 23 9.18 14.57 10.84
CA SER A 23 10.43 15.11 10.30
C SER A 23 11.52 14.05 10.20
N VAL A 24 11.72 13.26 11.26
CA VAL A 24 12.67 12.14 11.25
C VAL A 24 12.32 11.11 10.18
N LEU A 25 11.04 10.74 10.05
CA LEU A 25 10.57 9.82 9.01
C LEU A 25 10.79 10.41 7.61
N GLN A 26 10.53 11.70 7.41
CA GLN A 26 10.79 12.37 6.13
C GLN A 26 12.24 12.26 5.69
N ASP A 27 13.18 12.46 6.61
CA ASP A 27 14.62 12.40 6.29
C ASP A 27 15.06 11.02 5.82
N LEU A 28 14.33 9.97 6.22
CA LEU A 28 14.56 8.60 5.77
C LEU A 28 14.00 8.30 4.37
N LEU A 29 13.15 9.17 3.79
CA LEU A 29 12.62 8.99 2.43
C LEU A 29 13.66 9.21 1.33
N VAL A 30 14.80 9.82 1.63
CA VAL A 30 15.88 10.11 0.67
C VAL A 30 17.04 9.10 0.74
N GLY A 31 16.79 7.92 1.30
CA GLY A 31 17.78 6.85 1.42
C GLY A 31 18.01 6.09 0.10
N GLU A 32 19.02 5.22 0.08
CA GLU A 32 19.30 4.34 -1.06
C GLU A 32 18.50 3.02 -1.01
N ASN A 33 17.99 2.66 0.16
CA ASN A 33 17.25 1.42 0.37
C ASN A 33 15.76 1.61 0.04
N PHE A 34 15.38 1.24 -1.18
CA PHE A 34 14.00 1.37 -1.65
C PHE A 34 12.98 0.63 -0.78
N LYS A 35 13.33 -0.54 -0.23
CA LYS A 35 12.46 -1.29 0.69
C LYS A 35 12.19 -0.48 1.96
N GLU A 36 13.22 0.10 2.56
CA GLU A 36 13.09 0.96 3.74
C GLU A 36 12.27 2.21 3.43
N MET A 37 12.50 2.89 2.32
CA MET A 37 11.72 4.06 1.91
C MET A 37 10.22 3.75 1.78
N ARG A 38 9.84 2.57 1.31
CA ARG A 38 8.44 2.13 1.26
C ARG A 38 7.84 1.97 2.64
N VAL A 39 8.58 1.39 3.59
CA VAL A 39 8.15 1.29 5.00
C VAL A 39 7.96 2.67 5.59
N VAL A 40 8.87 3.60 5.33
CA VAL A 40 8.78 5.00 5.78
C VAL A 40 7.55 5.71 5.19
N ALA A 41 7.32 5.61 3.87
CA ALA A 41 6.17 6.21 3.23
C ALA A 41 4.85 5.69 3.85
N ARG A 42 4.79 4.38 4.13
CA ARG A 42 3.65 3.78 4.80
C ARG A 42 3.50 4.27 6.24
N SER A 43 4.60 4.37 6.99
CA SER A 43 4.57 4.89 8.36
C SER A 43 4.03 6.32 8.39
N LEU A 44 4.49 7.19 7.50
CA LEU A 44 3.94 8.54 7.35
C LEU A 44 2.44 8.53 7.01
N SER A 45 1.97 7.56 6.22
CA SER A 45 0.55 7.49 5.85
C SER A 45 -0.38 7.11 7.02
N ASN A 46 0.15 6.63 8.14
CA ASN A 46 -0.64 6.17 9.28
C ASN A 46 -1.07 7.30 10.24
N SER A 47 -0.51 8.49 10.13
CA SER A 47 -0.87 9.64 10.97
C SER A 47 -1.35 10.82 10.13
N PRO A 48 -2.27 11.67 10.64
CA PRO A 48 -2.73 12.86 9.95
C PRO A 48 -1.57 13.79 9.54
N ALA A 49 -0.63 14.07 10.45
CA ALA A 49 0.54 14.91 10.18
C ALA A 49 1.44 14.31 9.08
N GLY A 50 1.65 13.00 9.11
CA GLY A 50 2.42 12.30 8.09
C GLY A 50 1.75 12.32 6.71
N GLN A 51 0.41 12.16 6.64
CA GLN A 51 -0.34 12.27 5.39
C GLN A 51 -0.24 13.69 4.78
N GLU A 52 -0.36 14.73 5.59
CA GLU A 52 -0.15 16.10 5.15
C GLU A 52 1.27 16.32 4.64
N ARG A 53 2.26 15.78 5.33
CA ARG A 53 3.66 15.84 4.92
C ARG A 53 3.89 15.15 3.58
N LEU A 54 3.33 13.95 3.36
CA LEU A 54 3.42 13.25 2.09
C LEU A 54 2.79 14.06 0.94
N LEU A 55 1.62 14.69 1.18
CA LEU A 55 1.00 15.57 0.18
C LEU A 55 1.90 16.76 -0.18
N ASP A 56 2.52 17.41 0.79
CA ASP A 56 3.41 18.54 0.55
C ASP A 56 4.68 18.12 -0.20
N LEU A 57 5.25 16.97 0.13
CA LEU A 57 6.39 16.41 -0.58
C LEU A 57 6.04 16.06 -2.03
N CYS A 58 4.84 15.49 -2.29
CA CYS A 58 4.36 15.24 -3.64
C CYS A 58 4.17 16.55 -4.42
N LYS A 59 3.52 17.54 -3.81
CA LYS A 59 3.28 18.86 -4.41
C LYS A 59 4.57 19.57 -4.78
N THR A 60 5.59 19.46 -3.92
CA THR A 60 6.90 20.09 -4.14
C THR A 60 7.88 19.23 -4.95
N LYS A 61 7.41 18.06 -5.45
CA LYS A 61 8.23 17.09 -6.21
C LYS A 61 9.51 16.66 -5.49
N LYS A 62 9.44 16.54 -4.17
CA LYS A 62 10.54 16.05 -3.33
C LYS A 62 10.45 14.56 -3.01
N ILE A 63 9.48 13.86 -3.60
CA ILE A 63 9.34 12.41 -3.50
C ILE A 63 10.19 11.75 -4.59
N PRO A 64 10.97 10.70 -4.27
CA PRO A 64 11.60 9.87 -5.29
C PRO A 64 10.53 9.28 -6.23
N SER A 65 10.76 9.38 -7.55
CA SER A 65 9.79 8.93 -8.56
C SER A 65 9.35 7.47 -8.40
N GLN A 66 10.24 6.64 -7.87
CA GLN A 66 9.97 5.23 -7.56
C GLN A 66 8.89 5.02 -6.49
N LEU A 67 8.66 6.02 -5.60
CA LEU A 67 7.65 5.97 -4.53
C LEU A 67 6.32 6.62 -4.94
N GLU A 68 6.25 7.33 -6.04
CA GLU A 68 5.04 8.08 -6.43
C GLU A 68 3.81 7.19 -6.50
N GLN A 69 3.94 6.00 -7.09
CA GLN A 69 2.83 5.06 -7.18
C GLN A 69 2.40 4.54 -5.81
N ASP A 70 3.35 4.17 -4.95
CA ASP A 70 3.06 3.67 -3.60
C ASP A 70 2.34 4.74 -2.77
N ILE A 71 2.84 5.97 -2.80
CA ILE A 71 2.26 7.11 -2.07
C ILE A 71 0.88 7.47 -2.61
N SER A 72 0.67 7.44 -3.93
CA SER A 72 -0.63 7.64 -4.55
C SER A 72 -1.67 6.65 -4.00
N ILE A 73 -1.32 5.37 -3.92
CA ILE A 73 -2.18 4.31 -3.36
C ILE A 73 -2.45 4.58 -1.87
N LEU A 74 -1.41 4.85 -1.08
CA LEU A 74 -1.53 5.08 0.36
C LEU A 74 -2.46 6.27 0.68
N LEU A 75 -2.27 7.40 0.01
CA LEU A 75 -3.08 8.60 0.24
C LEU A 75 -4.50 8.46 -0.29
N SER A 76 -4.72 7.69 -1.37
CA SER A 76 -6.06 7.41 -1.87
C SER A 76 -6.88 6.51 -0.94
N ALA A 77 -6.22 5.71 -0.09
CA ALA A 77 -6.83 4.87 0.93
C ALA A 77 -7.03 5.59 2.27
N SER A 78 -6.68 6.87 2.39
CA SER A 78 -6.88 7.65 3.62
C SER A 78 -8.35 7.65 4.07
N VAL A 79 -8.60 7.56 5.36
CA VAL A 79 -9.95 7.74 5.93
C VAL A 79 -10.44 9.18 5.80
N ASP A 80 -9.52 10.16 5.76
CA ASP A 80 -9.88 11.58 5.57
C ASP A 80 -10.21 11.89 4.10
N PRO A 81 -11.46 12.27 3.78
CA PRO A 81 -11.87 12.60 2.41
C PRO A 81 -11.13 13.82 1.84
N ARG A 82 -10.63 14.72 2.69
CA ARG A 82 -9.87 15.91 2.25
C ARG A 82 -8.50 15.48 1.73
N ILE A 83 -7.84 14.54 2.41
CA ILE A 83 -6.57 13.94 1.96
C ILE A 83 -6.78 13.25 0.62
N ARG A 84 -7.81 12.37 0.49
CA ARG A 84 -8.12 11.68 -0.76
C ARG A 84 -8.35 12.65 -1.93
N SER A 85 -9.14 13.69 -1.69
CA SER A 85 -9.47 14.69 -2.71
C SER A 85 -8.24 15.49 -3.18
N ARG A 86 -7.35 15.83 -2.26
CA ARG A 86 -6.08 16.53 -2.58
C ARG A 86 -5.11 15.60 -3.27
N ALA A 87 -4.96 14.37 -2.80
CA ALA A 87 -4.10 13.36 -3.42
C ALA A 87 -4.48 13.10 -4.88
N ALA A 88 -5.78 12.96 -5.18
CA ALA A 88 -6.26 12.75 -6.54
C ALA A 88 -5.88 13.88 -7.51
N LYS A 89 -5.67 15.10 -7.01
CA LYS A 89 -5.25 16.26 -7.83
C LYS A 89 -3.73 16.38 -7.96
N ILE A 90 -2.99 16.00 -6.92
CA ILE A 90 -1.53 16.19 -6.84
C ILE A 90 -0.80 14.97 -7.41
N ILE A 91 -1.23 13.79 -7.04
CA ILE A 91 -0.62 12.50 -7.37
C ILE A 91 -1.72 11.48 -7.71
N PRO A 92 -2.36 11.61 -8.88
CA PRO A 92 -3.47 10.73 -9.26
C PRO A 92 -3.03 9.27 -9.30
N LEU A 93 -3.96 8.37 -8.98
CA LEU A 93 -3.72 6.94 -9.15
C LEU A 93 -3.32 6.66 -10.60
N PRO A 94 -2.37 5.73 -10.83
CA PRO A 94 -2.06 5.29 -12.17
C PRO A 94 -3.35 4.77 -12.84
N PRO A 95 -3.53 5.01 -14.14
CA PRO A 95 -4.68 4.47 -14.85
C PRO A 95 -4.70 2.96 -14.66
N SER A 96 -5.88 2.41 -14.38
CA SER A 96 -6.05 0.96 -14.29
C SER A 96 -5.54 0.33 -15.58
N LEU A 97 -4.67 -0.68 -15.44
CA LEU A 97 -4.17 -1.42 -16.60
C LEU A 97 -5.35 -1.96 -17.40
N GLY A 98 -5.61 -1.35 -18.56
CA GLY A 98 -6.63 -1.80 -19.48
C GLY A 98 -7.80 -0.87 -19.74
N GLY A 99 -8.04 0.20 -18.97
CA GLY A 99 -9.04 1.26 -19.26
C GLY A 99 -10.49 0.80 -19.47
N GLY A 100 -10.79 -0.48 -19.38
CA GLY A 100 -12.11 -1.08 -19.53
C GLY A 100 -12.79 -1.35 -18.19
N ALA A 101 -14.11 -1.55 -18.20
CA ALA A 101 -14.84 -2.06 -17.06
C ALA A 101 -14.22 -3.39 -16.63
N LEU A 102 -13.99 -3.56 -15.32
CA LEU A 102 -13.54 -4.84 -14.79
C LEU A 102 -14.62 -5.90 -15.06
N PRO A 103 -14.23 -7.15 -15.39
CA PRO A 103 -15.16 -8.25 -15.46
C PRO A 103 -15.91 -8.40 -14.13
N SER A 104 -17.11 -8.95 -14.18
CA SER A 104 -17.86 -9.22 -12.96
C SER A 104 -17.12 -10.23 -12.07
N VAL A 105 -17.38 -10.19 -10.77
CA VAL A 105 -16.80 -11.14 -9.80
C VAL A 105 -17.04 -12.58 -10.22
N ASN A 106 -18.26 -12.90 -10.75
CA ASN A 106 -18.61 -14.24 -11.21
C ASN A 106 -17.77 -14.69 -12.43
N GLU A 107 -17.53 -13.79 -13.37
CA GLU A 107 -16.66 -14.05 -14.53
C GLU A 107 -15.21 -14.31 -14.08
N LEU A 108 -14.70 -13.47 -13.18
CA LEU A 108 -13.36 -13.64 -12.62
C LEU A 108 -13.23 -14.95 -11.84
N ALA A 109 -14.21 -15.28 -11.00
CA ALA A 109 -14.21 -16.49 -10.21
C ALA A 109 -14.31 -17.76 -11.07
N SER A 110 -14.99 -17.68 -12.22
CA SER A 110 -15.13 -18.78 -13.18
C SER A 110 -13.91 -18.93 -14.11
N SER A 111 -13.04 -17.91 -14.18
CA SER A 111 -11.88 -17.92 -15.04
C SER A 111 -10.77 -18.83 -14.49
N ARG A 112 -9.97 -19.42 -15.39
CA ARG A 112 -8.75 -20.13 -15.01
C ARG A 112 -7.58 -19.14 -14.93
N GLY A 113 -6.98 -19.04 -13.74
CA GLY A 113 -5.76 -18.27 -13.52
C GLY A 113 -4.51 -19.08 -13.85
N ASP A 114 -3.42 -18.36 -14.11
CA ASP A 114 -2.06 -18.90 -14.22
C ASP A 114 -1.31 -18.57 -12.94
N SER A 115 -1.02 -19.57 -12.11
CA SER A 115 -0.38 -19.37 -10.80
C SER A 115 1.03 -18.77 -10.91
N LYS A 116 1.80 -19.09 -11.96
CA LYS A 116 3.16 -18.54 -12.16
C LYS A 116 3.10 -17.06 -12.51
N LYS A 117 2.15 -16.66 -13.37
CA LYS A 117 1.92 -15.25 -13.68
C LYS A 117 1.35 -14.52 -12.48
N GLY A 118 0.44 -15.16 -11.73
CA GLY A 118 -0.13 -14.65 -10.49
C GLY A 118 0.95 -14.38 -9.44
N GLU A 119 1.93 -15.26 -9.29
CA GLU A 119 3.08 -15.04 -8.39
C GLU A 119 3.86 -13.76 -8.75
N LEU A 120 4.12 -13.53 -10.04
CA LEU A 120 4.78 -12.29 -10.47
C LEU A 120 3.97 -11.03 -10.15
N VAL A 121 2.65 -11.10 -10.26
CA VAL A 121 1.75 -10.01 -9.86
C VAL A 121 1.78 -9.82 -8.35
N TYR A 122 1.71 -10.92 -7.57
CA TYR A 122 1.82 -10.88 -6.12
C TYR A 122 3.13 -10.22 -5.66
N LEU A 123 4.27 -10.64 -6.21
CA LEU A 123 5.58 -10.08 -5.87
C LEU A 123 5.67 -8.58 -6.16
N ARG A 124 4.96 -8.08 -7.15
CA ARG A 124 4.94 -6.68 -7.51
C ARG A 124 3.95 -5.84 -6.70
N ALA A 125 2.74 -6.38 -6.46
CA ALA A 125 1.62 -5.60 -5.94
C ALA A 125 1.28 -5.91 -4.48
N CYS A 126 1.46 -7.14 -4.01
CA CYS A 126 0.98 -7.59 -2.69
C CYS A 126 2.12 -7.84 -1.69
N PHE A 127 3.24 -8.36 -2.19
CA PHE A 127 4.45 -8.69 -1.42
C PHE A 127 4.92 -7.59 -0.45
N PRO A 128 4.84 -6.30 -0.78
CA PRO A 128 5.33 -5.25 0.12
C PRO A 128 4.56 -5.14 1.44
N CYS A 129 3.37 -5.74 1.50
CA CYS A 129 2.49 -5.60 2.65
C CYS A 129 2.02 -6.95 3.20
N HIS A 130 1.96 -7.97 2.38
CA HIS A 130 1.40 -9.25 2.74
C HIS A 130 2.42 -10.37 2.63
N LYS A 131 2.37 -11.29 3.59
CA LYS A 131 3.16 -12.52 3.58
C LYS A 131 2.34 -13.66 2.96
N ALA A 132 2.96 -14.41 2.05
CA ALA A 132 2.43 -15.69 1.53
C ALA A 132 3.54 -16.73 1.51
N GLY A 133 3.42 -17.77 2.34
CA GLY A 133 4.46 -18.74 2.60
C GLY A 133 5.68 -18.09 3.25
N ASP A 134 6.83 -18.28 2.65
CA ASP A 134 8.11 -17.67 3.03
C ASP A 134 8.37 -16.31 2.35
N LYS A 135 7.47 -15.85 1.47
CA LYS A 135 7.60 -14.61 0.69
C LYS A 135 6.74 -13.50 1.27
N GLY A 136 7.26 -12.28 1.23
CA GLY A 136 6.54 -11.08 1.63
C GLY A 136 6.87 -10.59 3.03
N ILE A 137 6.25 -9.48 3.39
CA ILE A 137 6.41 -8.81 4.67
C ILE A 137 5.14 -9.05 5.49
N ASP A 138 5.28 -9.42 6.74
CA ASP A 138 4.18 -9.63 7.68
C ASP A 138 3.72 -8.31 8.29
N PHE A 139 3.21 -7.45 7.43
CA PHE A 139 2.71 -6.12 7.80
C PHE A 139 1.18 -6.05 7.71
N GLY A 140 0.61 -6.59 6.65
CA GLY A 140 -0.82 -6.81 6.50
C GLY A 140 -1.17 -8.26 6.85
N PRO A 141 -2.46 -8.63 6.83
CA PRO A 141 -2.89 -10.01 7.07
C PRO A 141 -2.13 -11.01 6.19
N ALA A 142 -1.65 -12.09 6.79
CA ALA A 142 -0.98 -13.16 6.06
C ALA A 142 -1.94 -13.83 5.05
N LEU A 143 -1.46 -14.06 3.84
CA LEU A 143 -2.24 -14.65 2.74
C LEU A 143 -1.94 -16.12 2.50
N SER A 144 -1.07 -16.75 3.32
CA SER A 144 -0.62 -18.14 3.13
C SER A 144 -1.77 -19.14 3.07
N GLU A 145 -2.81 -18.92 3.88
CA GLU A 145 -3.97 -19.82 4.01
C GLU A 145 -5.27 -19.15 3.53
N ILE A 146 -5.16 -18.06 2.78
CA ILE A 146 -6.34 -17.27 2.41
C ILE A 146 -7.33 -18.08 1.55
N GLY A 147 -6.82 -19.00 0.74
CA GLY A 147 -7.63 -19.86 -0.11
C GLY A 147 -8.51 -20.86 0.67
N ASP A 148 -8.11 -21.21 1.89
CA ASP A 148 -8.88 -22.08 2.78
C ASP A 148 -9.89 -21.28 3.62
N LYS A 149 -9.65 -19.98 3.80
CA LYS A 149 -10.47 -19.09 4.64
C LYS A 149 -11.55 -18.35 3.87
N LEU A 150 -11.30 -18.03 2.60
CA LEU A 150 -12.21 -17.25 1.76
C LEU A 150 -12.55 -17.98 0.46
N ALA A 151 -13.81 -17.97 0.11
CA ALA A 151 -14.24 -18.34 -1.23
C ALA A 151 -13.60 -17.43 -2.28
N ARG A 152 -13.42 -17.94 -3.50
CA ARG A 152 -12.75 -17.21 -4.59
C ARG A 152 -13.44 -15.88 -4.90
N GLU A 153 -14.76 -15.86 -4.88
CA GLU A 153 -15.58 -14.66 -5.08
C GLU A 153 -15.30 -13.60 -4.00
N ALA A 154 -15.20 -14.01 -2.75
CA ALA A 154 -14.90 -13.11 -1.63
C ALA A 154 -13.49 -12.54 -1.73
N MET A 155 -12.51 -13.32 -2.22
CA MET A 155 -11.17 -12.82 -2.50
C MET A 155 -11.19 -11.74 -3.60
N TYR A 156 -11.93 -11.96 -4.69
CA TYR A 156 -12.07 -10.95 -5.75
C TYR A 156 -12.74 -9.67 -5.24
N VAL A 157 -13.83 -9.80 -4.45
CA VAL A 157 -14.47 -8.64 -3.83
C VAL A 157 -13.49 -7.85 -2.97
N SER A 158 -12.69 -8.53 -2.15
CA SER A 158 -11.68 -7.89 -1.28
C SER A 158 -10.60 -7.15 -2.06
N ILE A 159 -10.28 -7.58 -3.28
CA ILE A 159 -9.30 -6.92 -4.16
C ILE A 159 -9.94 -5.76 -4.94
N ILE A 160 -11.14 -5.96 -5.50
CA ILE A 160 -11.79 -5.00 -6.40
C ILE A 160 -12.49 -3.89 -5.62
N SER A 161 -13.07 -4.24 -4.47
CA SER A 161 -13.86 -3.33 -3.63
C SER A 161 -13.45 -3.44 -2.16
N PRO A 162 -12.21 -3.11 -1.80
CA PRO A 162 -11.64 -3.36 -0.48
C PRO A 162 -12.44 -2.69 0.66
N SER A 163 -13.12 -1.59 0.38
CA SER A 163 -13.95 -0.89 1.36
C SER A 163 -15.27 -1.59 1.70
N GLN A 164 -15.73 -2.54 0.88
CA GLN A 164 -16.97 -3.28 1.15
C GLN A 164 -16.79 -4.39 2.20
N ALA A 165 -15.56 -4.83 2.43
CA ALA A 165 -15.24 -5.90 3.38
C ALA A 165 -14.96 -5.38 4.80
N ILE A 166 -14.96 -4.06 5.00
CA ILE A 166 -14.76 -3.44 6.31
C ILE A 166 -16.15 -3.16 6.89
N SER A 167 -16.65 -4.10 7.70
CA SER A 167 -17.77 -3.83 8.59
C SER A 167 -17.29 -2.93 9.72
N PHE A 168 -17.87 -1.76 9.85
CA PHE A 168 -17.72 -0.88 11.00
C PHE A 168 -18.58 -1.36 12.16
#